data_d9c2058987be0bd3524d31f93556db4c
#
_entry.id   d9c2058987be0bd3524d31f93556db4c
#
_cell.length_a   1.000
_cell.length_b   1.000
_cell.length_c   1.000
_cell.angle_alpha   90.00
_cell.angle_beta   90.00
_cell.angle_gamma   90.00
#
_symmetry.space_group_name_H-M   'P 1'
#
loop_
_entity.id
_entity.type
_entity.pdbx_description
1 polymer ?
#
loop_
_entity_poly.entity_id
_entity_poly.type
_entity_poly.pdbx_seq_one_letter_code
_entity_poly.pdbx_strand_id
1 'polypeptide(L)'
;RSRGLGDVYKRQFRDPHASRRMLAVFDAVDGFPGLVAPLEDPGSEGIAAVLTSCLQPDEQTQRVITGMIAAAHEIVQGRDPSSGQAEAPQLARTAVELDRAHPGDPSILAALLMNRVHLRPGESLFLGAGTMHAYLHGTGIEIMASSDNVLRGGLTSKHIDVPALLDQADLTATSVEPWRPRQLPGGLKHYRTPFPEFTLWRLGECVETDLPATGLGRILLVLEGRMSLTTSAGVTSNDTSAEVTQVRAGQAVWISAGQQVHVTGSAVGFLAAPGVGQKFPNEL
;
A
#
# COMPACT_ATOMS: atom_id res chain seq x y z
N ARG A 1 1.31 -7.64 24.41
CA ARG A 1 0.29 -7.84 23.34
C ARG A 1 0.76 -7.01 22.17
N SER A 2 1.42 -7.63 21.17
CA SER A 2 1.70 -6.99 19.90
C SER A 2 0.37 -6.57 19.30
N ARG A 3 0.12 -5.28 19.21
CA ARG A 3 -0.97 -4.76 18.40
C ARG A 3 -0.57 -5.06 16.97
N GLY A 4 -1.21 -6.08 16.39
CA GLY A 4 -0.99 -6.42 14.99
C GLY A 4 -1.27 -5.21 14.13
N LEU A 5 -0.25 -4.71 13.47
CA LEU A 5 -0.37 -3.69 12.44
C LEU A 5 -1.01 -4.39 11.25
N GLY A 6 -2.33 -4.34 11.17
CA GLY A 6 -3.08 -4.82 10.02
C GLY A 6 -3.46 -3.62 9.17
N ASP A 7 -2.93 -3.56 7.97
CA ASP A 7 -3.21 -2.47 7.05
C ASP A 7 -4.23 -2.90 6.01
N VAL A 8 -5.13 -2.01 5.66
CA VAL A 8 -6.08 -2.22 4.57
C VAL A 8 -5.78 -1.23 3.47
N TYR A 9 -5.50 -1.75 2.30
CA TYR A 9 -5.15 -0.98 1.11
C TYR A 9 -6.21 -1.14 0.03
N LYS A 10 -6.34 -0.13 -0.80
CA LYS A 10 -6.94 -0.21 -2.13
C LYS A 10 -5.81 -0.17 -3.15
N ARG A 11 -5.77 -1.12 -4.07
CA ARG A 11 -4.69 -1.25 -5.05
C ARG A 11 -5.20 -1.85 -6.34
N GLN A 12 -4.75 -1.30 -7.46
CA GLN A 12 -5.04 -1.79 -8.81
C GLN A 12 -6.53 -2.09 -9.05
N PHE A 13 -6.92 -2.07 -10.28
CA PHE A 13 -8.30 -2.30 -10.64
C PHE A 13 -8.63 -3.79 -10.64
N ARG A 14 -9.87 -4.10 -10.29
CA ARG A 14 -10.46 -5.41 -10.50
C ARG A 14 -10.80 -5.59 -11.95
N ASP A 15 -10.99 -6.84 -12.36
CA ASP A 15 -11.64 -7.15 -13.61
C ASP A 15 -12.93 -6.33 -13.79
N PRO A 16 -13.15 -5.66 -14.96
CA PRO A 16 -14.30 -4.78 -15.18
C PRO A 16 -15.64 -5.49 -14.96
N HIS A 17 -15.83 -6.70 -15.49
CA HIS A 17 -17.05 -7.47 -15.29
C HIS A 17 -17.27 -7.87 -13.83
N ALA A 18 -16.19 -8.22 -13.11
CA ALA A 18 -16.28 -8.50 -11.67
C ALA A 18 -16.67 -7.23 -10.90
N SER A 19 -16.11 -6.08 -11.26
CA SER A 19 -16.50 -4.77 -10.72
C SER A 19 -17.95 -4.45 -10.99
N ARG A 20 -18.42 -4.64 -12.24
CA ARG A 20 -19.81 -4.40 -12.62
C ARG A 20 -20.77 -5.27 -11.82
N ARG A 21 -20.47 -6.58 -11.70
CA ARG A 21 -21.30 -7.50 -10.89
C ARG A 21 -21.35 -7.10 -9.42
N MET A 22 -20.22 -6.71 -8.85
CA MET A 22 -20.14 -6.27 -7.45
C MET A 22 -20.95 -4.98 -7.22
N LEU A 23 -20.86 -4.03 -8.15
CA LEU A 23 -21.55 -2.75 -8.09
C LEU A 23 -23.04 -2.84 -8.35
N ALA A 24 -23.56 -4.00 -8.83
CA ALA A 24 -24.99 -4.20 -9.09
C ALA A 24 -25.87 -4.01 -7.84
N VAL A 25 -25.30 -4.04 -6.66
CA VAL A 25 -26.00 -3.73 -5.39
C VAL A 25 -26.55 -2.29 -5.36
N PHE A 26 -26.03 -1.42 -6.21
CA PHE A 26 -26.47 -0.03 -6.34
C PHE A 26 -27.35 0.21 -7.59
N ASP A 27 -27.75 -0.81 -8.32
CA ASP A 27 -28.51 -0.67 -9.57
C ASP A 27 -29.90 -0.04 -9.37
N ALA A 28 -30.43 -0.05 -8.14
CA ALA A 28 -31.65 0.65 -7.79
C ALA A 28 -31.51 2.19 -7.71
N VAL A 29 -30.28 2.70 -7.70
CA VAL A 29 -30.01 4.14 -7.71
C VAL A 29 -30.20 4.65 -9.15
N ASP A 30 -31.04 5.66 -9.28
CA ASP A 30 -31.37 6.25 -10.59
C ASP A 30 -30.11 6.79 -11.30
N GLY A 31 -29.88 6.34 -12.54
CA GLY A 31 -28.73 6.68 -13.38
C GLY A 31 -27.46 5.87 -13.07
N PHE A 32 -27.39 5.12 -11.95
CA PHE A 32 -26.19 4.35 -11.60
C PHE A 32 -25.81 3.27 -12.62
N PRO A 33 -26.75 2.44 -13.13
CA PRO A 33 -26.43 1.47 -14.19
C PRO A 33 -25.79 2.10 -15.42
N GLY A 34 -26.26 3.28 -15.84
CA GLY A 34 -25.69 4.02 -16.97
C GLY A 34 -24.26 4.53 -16.69
N LEU A 35 -24.00 4.98 -15.47
CA LEU A 35 -22.66 5.45 -15.07
C LEU A 35 -21.60 4.32 -15.10
N VAL A 36 -21.97 3.09 -14.75
CA VAL A 36 -21.06 1.94 -14.71
C VAL A 36 -21.17 1.01 -15.93
N ALA A 37 -22.03 1.32 -16.90
CA ALA A 37 -22.17 0.55 -18.13
C ALA A 37 -20.84 0.33 -18.90
N PRO A 38 -19.90 1.28 -18.94
CA PRO A 38 -18.60 1.05 -19.58
C PRO A 38 -17.82 -0.16 -19.04
N LEU A 39 -18.11 -0.62 -17.81
CA LEU A 39 -17.48 -1.82 -17.23
C LEU A 39 -17.97 -3.14 -17.85
N GLU A 40 -18.93 -3.09 -18.74
CA GLU A 40 -19.34 -4.25 -19.55
C GLU A 40 -18.31 -4.56 -20.66
N ASP A 41 -17.44 -3.61 -21.00
CA ASP A 41 -16.27 -3.83 -21.83
C ASP A 41 -15.13 -4.47 -20.98
N PRO A 42 -14.55 -5.62 -21.41
CA PRO A 42 -13.50 -6.31 -20.68
C PRO A 42 -12.16 -5.56 -20.66
N GLY A 43 -12.01 -4.49 -21.43
CA GLY A 43 -10.79 -3.70 -21.54
C GLY A 43 -10.59 -2.67 -20.43
N SER A 44 -9.39 -2.09 -20.40
CA SER A 44 -9.07 -0.96 -19.52
C SER A 44 -9.83 0.32 -19.87
N GLU A 45 -10.40 0.41 -21.08
CA GLU A 45 -11.17 1.56 -21.56
C GLU A 45 -12.44 1.79 -20.73
N GLY A 46 -13.12 0.72 -20.31
CA GLY A 46 -14.28 0.80 -19.42
C GLY A 46 -13.90 1.39 -18.04
N ILE A 47 -12.79 0.95 -17.48
CA ILE A 47 -12.26 1.51 -16.22
C ILE A 47 -11.89 2.99 -16.39
N ALA A 48 -11.21 3.33 -17.50
CA ALA A 48 -10.82 4.71 -17.81
C ALA A 48 -12.03 5.63 -17.91
N ALA A 49 -13.10 5.18 -18.57
CA ALA A 49 -14.33 5.94 -18.73
C ALA A 49 -15.01 6.24 -17.38
N VAL A 50 -15.19 5.22 -16.54
CA VAL A 50 -15.76 5.42 -15.19
C VAL A 50 -14.85 6.27 -14.32
N LEU A 51 -13.54 6.06 -14.35
CA LEU A 51 -12.58 6.86 -13.62
C LEU A 51 -12.64 8.34 -14.04
N THR A 52 -12.71 8.61 -15.34
CA THR A 52 -12.85 9.97 -15.87
C THR A 52 -14.12 10.64 -15.34
N SER A 53 -15.26 9.94 -15.39
CA SER A 53 -16.53 10.45 -14.85
C SER A 53 -16.45 10.77 -13.37
N CYS A 54 -15.71 9.97 -12.59
CA CYS A 54 -15.50 10.23 -11.16
C CYS A 54 -14.57 11.43 -10.89
N LEU A 55 -13.56 11.63 -11.71
CA LEU A 55 -12.55 12.68 -11.50
C LEU A 55 -12.92 14.02 -12.14
N GLN A 56 -13.85 14.02 -13.12
CA GLN A 56 -14.40 15.20 -13.77
C GLN A 56 -15.94 15.09 -13.80
N PRO A 57 -16.60 15.01 -12.63
CA PRO A 57 -18.04 14.79 -12.57
C PRO A 57 -18.81 15.99 -13.10
N ASP A 58 -19.83 15.71 -13.91
CA ASP A 58 -20.90 16.65 -14.17
C ASP A 58 -21.95 16.59 -13.05
N GLU A 59 -22.96 17.47 -13.10
CA GLU A 59 -24.01 17.51 -12.07
C GLU A 59 -24.82 16.20 -11.99
N GLN A 60 -24.98 15.49 -13.10
CA GLN A 60 -25.68 14.21 -13.12
C GLN A 60 -24.85 13.14 -12.41
N THR A 61 -23.58 13.00 -12.75
CA THR A 61 -22.64 12.08 -12.10
C THR A 61 -22.58 12.34 -10.61
N GLN A 62 -22.50 13.60 -10.19
CA GLN A 62 -22.49 13.95 -8.77
C GLN A 62 -23.76 13.50 -8.05
N ARG A 63 -24.94 13.69 -8.66
CA ARG A 63 -26.23 13.20 -8.09
C ARG A 63 -26.26 11.69 -7.95
N VAL A 64 -25.84 10.97 -8.99
CA VAL A 64 -25.81 9.50 -9.01
C VAL A 64 -24.90 8.98 -7.90
N ILE A 65 -23.71 9.54 -7.74
CA ILE A 65 -22.76 9.12 -6.70
C ILE A 65 -23.28 9.46 -5.30
N THR A 66 -23.92 10.61 -5.11
CA THR A 66 -24.59 10.94 -3.86
C THR A 66 -25.67 9.91 -3.52
N GLY A 67 -26.48 9.49 -4.49
CA GLY A 67 -27.46 8.42 -4.35
C GLY A 67 -26.83 7.07 -3.99
N MET A 68 -25.72 6.72 -4.63
CA MET A 68 -24.95 5.51 -4.31
C MET A 68 -24.44 5.51 -2.87
N ILE A 69 -23.91 6.63 -2.39
CA ILE A 69 -23.43 6.78 -1.00
C ILE A 69 -24.60 6.62 -0.02
N ALA A 70 -25.76 7.23 -0.32
CA ALA A 70 -26.96 7.08 0.50
C ALA A 70 -27.43 5.60 0.56
N ALA A 71 -27.46 4.91 -0.59
CA ALA A 71 -27.78 3.48 -0.63
C ALA A 71 -26.76 2.65 0.17
N ALA A 72 -25.47 2.98 0.12
CA ALA A 72 -24.46 2.31 0.93
C ALA A 72 -24.73 2.45 2.44
N HIS A 73 -25.19 3.61 2.91
CA HIS A 73 -25.61 3.80 4.29
C HIS A 73 -26.81 2.91 4.68
N GLU A 74 -27.81 2.78 3.79
CA GLU A 74 -28.96 1.92 4.01
C GLU A 74 -28.57 0.43 4.09
N ILE A 75 -27.68 -0.02 3.20
CA ILE A 75 -27.13 -1.39 3.22
C ILE A 75 -26.41 -1.68 4.54
N VAL A 76 -25.54 -0.77 4.98
CA VAL A 76 -24.79 -0.93 6.24
C VAL A 76 -25.71 -1.01 7.46
N GLN A 77 -26.84 -0.31 7.41
CA GLN A 77 -27.85 -0.31 8.47
C GLN A 77 -28.84 -1.49 8.37
N GLY A 78 -28.67 -2.36 7.37
CA GLY A 78 -29.56 -3.52 7.16
C GLY A 78 -30.97 -3.15 6.70
N ARG A 79 -31.17 -1.93 6.18
CA ARG A 79 -32.48 -1.44 5.71
C ARG A 79 -32.71 -1.70 4.22
N ASP A 80 -31.67 -2.01 3.48
CA ASP A 80 -31.75 -2.32 2.05
C ASP A 80 -31.83 -3.84 1.83
N PRO A 81 -32.70 -4.33 0.93
CA PRO A 81 -32.80 -5.76 0.61
C PRO A 81 -31.49 -6.40 0.12
N SER A 82 -30.60 -5.64 -0.51
CA SER A 82 -29.29 -6.13 -0.97
C SER A 82 -28.29 -6.37 0.17
N SER A 83 -28.60 -5.95 1.40
CA SER A 83 -27.75 -6.19 2.58
C SER A 83 -27.46 -7.67 2.86
N GLY A 84 -28.30 -8.58 2.36
CA GLY A 84 -28.11 -10.02 2.44
C GLY A 84 -27.19 -10.62 1.37
N GLN A 85 -26.74 -9.87 0.38
CA GLN A 85 -25.81 -10.33 -0.64
C GLN A 85 -24.39 -10.42 -0.06
N ALA A 86 -23.63 -11.46 -0.42
CA ALA A 86 -22.35 -11.81 0.24
C ALA A 86 -21.32 -10.66 0.28
N GLU A 87 -21.23 -9.89 -0.80
CA GLU A 87 -20.23 -8.81 -0.93
C GLU A 87 -20.78 -7.41 -0.62
N ALA A 88 -22.10 -7.21 -0.66
CA ALA A 88 -22.74 -5.91 -0.50
C ALA A 88 -22.38 -5.21 0.83
N PRO A 89 -22.38 -5.86 2.01
CA PRO A 89 -22.04 -5.20 3.26
C PRO A 89 -20.59 -4.71 3.29
N GLN A 90 -19.67 -5.46 2.70
CA GLN A 90 -18.26 -5.08 2.65
C GLN A 90 -18.02 -3.89 1.72
N LEU A 91 -18.65 -3.90 0.55
CA LEU A 91 -18.59 -2.82 -0.42
C LEU A 91 -19.19 -1.53 0.15
N ALA A 92 -20.41 -1.63 0.71
CA ALA A 92 -21.10 -0.51 1.34
C ALA A 92 -20.32 0.09 2.52
N ARG A 93 -19.76 -0.76 3.41
CA ARG A 93 -18.88 -0.27 4.49
C ARG A 93 -17.69 0.51 3.96
N THR A 94 -17.08 0.06 2.85
CA THR A 94 -15.96 0.78 2.24
C THR A 94 -16.42 2.14 1.71
N ALA A 95 -17.57 2.22 1.04
CA ALA A 95 -18.11 3.49 0.55
C ALA A 95 -18.38 4.46 1.70
N VAL A 96 -19.03 3.99 2.77
CA VAL A 96 -19.32 4.79 3.98
C VAL A 96 -18.03 5.22 4.71
N GLU A 97 -17.01 4.36 4.78
CA GLU A 97 -15.71 4.68 5.38
C GLU A 97 -15.02 5.81 4.60
N LEU A 98 -15.02 5.73 3.28
CA LEU A 98 -14.45 6.75 2.41
C LEU A 98 -15.23 8.05 2.44
N ASP A 99 -16.57 7.99 2.47
CA ASP A 99 -17.43 9.16 2.58
C ASP A 99 -17.21 9.93 3.89
N ARG A 100 -16.96 9.24 4.99
CA ARG A 100 -16.61 9.90 6.26
C ARG A 100 -15.31 10.69 6.20
N ALA A 101 -14.33 10.21 5.42
CA ALA A 101 -13.04 10.86 5.25
C ALA A 101 -13.08 11.94 4.16
N HIS A 102 -13.89 11.74 3.12
CA HIS A 102 -14.03 12.58 1.92
C HIS A 102 -15.51 12.74 1.56
N PRO A 103 -16.29 13.55 2.31
CA PRO A 103 -17.73 13.63 2.16
C PRO A 103 -18.17 14.01 0.74
N GLY A 104 -18.95 13.13 0.11
CA GLY A 104 -19.54 13.34 -1.21
C GLY A 104 -18.53 13.33 -2.36
N ASP A 105 -17.29 12.89 -2.15
CA ASP A 105 -16.25 12.84 -3.20
C ASP A 105 -16.61 11.77 -4.26
N PRO A 106 -16.79 12.13 -5.53
CA PRO A 106 -17.14 11.17 -6.57
C PRO A 106 -16.09 10.08 -6.80
N SER A 107 -14.83 10.32 -6.47
CA SER A 107 -13.77 9.33 -6.58
C SER A 107 -13.90 8.16 -5.59
N ILE A 108 -14.88 8.21 -4.68
CA ILE A 108 -15.29 7.04 -3.89
C ILE A 108 -15.67 5.86 -4.80
N LEU A 109 -16.42 6.11 -5.89
CA LEU A 109 -16.74 5.06 -6.85
C LEU A 109 -15.47 4.50 -7.52
N ALA A 110 -14.53 5.36 -7.93
CA ALA A 110 -13.24 4.92 -8.46
C ALA A 110 -12.48 4.00 -7.48
N ALA A 111 -12.48 4.35 -6.20
CA ALA A 111 -11.88 3.49 -5.17
C ALA A 111 -12.62 2.15 -5.00
N LEU A 112 -13.93 2.08 -5.24
CA LEU A 112 -14.67 0.81 -5.20
C LEU A 112 -14.30 -0.13 -6.35
N LEU A 113 -13.80 0.37 -7.48
CA LEU A 113 -13.30 -0.45 -8.58
C LEU A 113 -11.97 -1.15 -8.24
N MET A 114 -11.29 -0.71 -7.20
CA MET A 114 -9.97 -1.24 -6.84
C MET A 114 -10.07 -2.45 -5.91
N ASN A 115 -9.08 -3.34 -5.98
CA ASN A 115 -8.95 -4.45 -5.04
C ASN A 115 -8.78 -3.94 -3.61
N ARG A 116 -9.57 -4.46 -2.68
CA ARG A 116 -9.36 -4.25 -1.25
C ARG A 116 -8.43 -5.34 -0.73
N VAL A 117 -7.29 -4.95 -0.22
CA VAL A 117 -6.27 -5.86 0.28
C VAL A 117 -6.11 -5.66 1.78
N HIS A 118 -6.14 -6.74 2.53
CA HIS A 118 -5.83 -6.75 3.96
C HIS A 118 -4.48 -7.41 4.17
N LEU A 119 -3.53 -6.65 4.71
CA LEU A 119 -2.21 -7.15 5.07
C LEU A 119 -2.18 -7.56 6.55
N ARG A 120 -1.67 -8.76 6.80
CA ARG A 120 -1.33 -9.19 8.14
C ARG A 120 0.02 -8.62 8.55
N PRO A 121 0.33 -8.56 9.86
CA PRO A 121 1.64 -8.12 10.33
C PRO A 121 2.79 -8.87 9.64
N GLY A 122 3.67 -8.12 8.98
CA GLY A 122 4.82 -8.66 8.27
C GLY A 122 4.55 -9.06 6.81
N GLU A 123 3.33 -9.00 6.32
CA GLU A 123 3.05 -9.06 4.88
C GLU A 123 3.31 -7.70 4.23
N SER A 124 3.53 -7.70 2.94
CA SER A 124 3.84 -6.49 2.17
C SER A 124 3.16 -6.51 0.81
N LEU A 125 3.09 -5.34 0.20
CA LEU A 125 2.74 -5.17 -1.21
C LEU A 125 3.90 -4.49 -1.92
N PHE A 126 4.08 -4.85 -3.16
CA PHE A 126 4.93 -4.15 -4.08
C PHE A 126 4.05 -3.31 -5.03
N LEU A 127 4.40 -2.04 -5.21
CA LEU A 127 3.69 -1.10 -6.06
C LEU A 127 4.64 -0.65 -7.18
N GLY A 128 4.35 -1.06 -8.42
CA GLY A 128 5.06 -0.59 -9.61
C GLY A 128 4.67 0.84 -9.98
N ALA A 129 5.44 1.44 -10.87
CA ALA A 129 5.09 2.74 -11.45
C ALA A 129 3.69 2.66 -12.10
N GLY A 130 2.93 3.75 -12.04
CA GLY A 130 1.57 3.83 -12.58
C GLY A 130 0.50 3.09 -11.75
N THR A 131 0.87 2.33 -10.71
CA THR A 131 -0.10 1.61 -9.89
C THR A 131 -0.89 2.55 -9.00
N MET A 132 -2.17 2.74 -9.29
CA MET A 132 -3.07 3.48 -8.40
C MET A 132 -3.28 2.72 -7.09
N HIS A 133 -3.20 3.44 -5.97
CA HIS A 133 -3.40 2.86 -4.64
C HIS A 133 -3.88 3.90 -3.64
N ALA A 134 -4.51 3.44 -2.57
CA ALA A 134 -4.91 4.27 -1.43
C ALA A 134 -4.83 3.47 -0.14
N TYR A 135 -4.38 4.11 0.93
CA TYR A 135 -4.43 3.57 2.28
C TYR A 135 -5.81 3.83 2.89
N LEU A 136 -6.48 2.82 3.41
CA LEU A 136 -7.76 2.98 4.11
C LEU A 136 -7.53 3.23 5.60
N HIS A 137 -6.84 2.34 6.26
CA HIS A 137 -6.47 2.47 7.67
C HIS A 137 -5.34 1.49 8.01
N GLY A 138 -4.59 1.77 9.07
CA GLY A 138 -3.53 0.93 9.59
C GLY A 138 -2.22 1.70 9.78
N THR A 139 -1.15 0.96 10.05
CA THR A 139 0.22 1.50 10.16
C THR A 139 1.17 0.58 9.41
N GLY A 140 1.97 1.12 8.51
CA GLY A 140 2.93 0.38 7.70
C GLY A 140 4.26 1.08 7.59
N ILE A 141 5.24 0.36 7.07
CA ILE A 141 6.51 0.90 6.61
C ILE A 141 6.45 0.96 5.10
N GLU A 142 6.62 2.16 4.57
CA GLU A 142 6.73 2.40 3.13
C GLU A 142 8.17 2.78 2.80
N ILE A 143 8.70 2.17 1.76
CA ILE A 143 9.96 2.53 1.13
C ILE A 143 9.72 2.75 -0.36
N MET A 144 10.25 3.82 -0.90
CA MET A 144 10.05 4.17 -2.29
C MET A 144 11.34 4.69 -2.92
N ALA A 145 11.42 4.60 -4.24
CA ALA A 145 12.49 5.24 -5.00
C ALA A 145 12.40 6.77 -4.84
N SER A 146 13.54 7.44 -4.92
CA SER A 146 13.61 8.90 -4.84
C SER A 146 13.05 9.51 -6.14
N SER A 147 11.75 9.73 -6.17
CA SER A 147 11.04 10.39 -7.27
C SER A 147 9.93 11.27 -6.71
N ASP A 148 9.65 12.38 -7.39
CA ASP A 148 8.67 13.39 -6.95
C ASP A 148 7.54 13.60 -7.98
N ASN A 149 7.31 12.63 -8.86
CA ASN A 149 6.29 12.69 -9.91
C ASN A 149 4.97 11.99 -9.50
N VAL A 150 4.50 12.24 -8.29
CA VAL A 150 3.27 11.64 -7.77
C VAL A 150 2.04 12.35 -8.33
N LEU A 151 1.23 11.62 -9.14
CA LEU A 151 -0.09 12.07 -9.58
C LEU A 151 -1.17 11.70 -8.55
N ARG A 152 -2.20 12.53 -8.46
CA ARG A 152 -3.34 12.31 -7.57
C ARG A 152 -4.48 11.67 -8.33
N GLY A 153 -5.13 10.67 -7.74
CA GLY A 153 -6.18 9.87 -8.39
C GLY A 153 -7.56 9.96 -7.70
N GLY A 154 -7.81 11.00 -6.92
CA GLY A 154 -9.05 11.18 -6.16
C GLY A 154 -8.84 11.17 -4.64
N LEU A 155 -9.93 11.25 -3.87
CA LEU A 155 -9.95 11.25 -2.40
C LEU A 155 -8.98 12.27 -1.81
N THR A 156 -8.95 13.47 -2.38
CA THR A 156 -8.01 14.53 -1.99
C THR A 156 -8.57 15.91 -2.32
N SER A 157 -8.19 16.89 -1.50
CA SER A 157 -8.45 18.31 -1.81
C SER A 157 -7.39 18.94 -2.73
N LYS A 158 -6.33 18.19 -3.09
CA LYS A 158 -5.28 18.69 -3.98
C LYS A 158 -5.73 18.59 -5.44
N HIS A 159 -5.15 19.44 -6.28
CA HIS A 159 -5.41 19.41 -7.72
C HIS A 159 -5.12 18.01 -8.32
N ILE A 160 -6.00 17.58 -9.22
CA ILE A 160 -5.87 16.32 -9.98
C ILE A 160 -5.70 16.69 -11.45
N ASP A 161 -4.55 16.33 -12.01
CA ASP A 161 -4.33 16.40 -13.45
C ASP A 161 -4.84 15.11 -14.09
N VAL A 162 -6.12 15.12 -14.49
CA VAL A 162 -6.79 13.92 -15.01
C VAL A 162 -6.17 13.43 -16.31
N PRO A 163 -5.83 14.28 -17.31
CA PRO A 163 -5.15 13.83 -18.51
C PRO A 163 -3.81 13.14 -18.20
N ALA A 164 -2.97 13.75 -17.38
CA ALA A 164 -1.68 13.18 -17.00
C ALA A 164 -1.86 11.88 -16.20
N LEU A 165 -2.86 11.81 -15.33
CA LEU A 165 -3.16 10.58 -14.58
C LEU A 165 -3.54 9.44 -15.51
N LEU A 166 -4.45 9.66 -16.47
CA LEU A 166 -4.92 8.62 -17.39
C LEU A 166 -3.82 8.15 -18.36
N ASP A 167 -2.89 9.04 -18.70
CA ASP A 167 -1.73 8.70 -19.54
C ASP A 167 -0.70 7.81 -18.80
N GLN A 168 -0.56 7.99 -17.49
CA GLN A 168 0.47 7.32 -16.70
C GLN A 168 -0.05 6.14 -15.86
N ALA A 169 -1.35 6.09 -15.58
CA ALA A 169 -1.92 5.05 -14.72
C ALA A 169 -2.01 3.71 -15.45
N ASP A 170 -1.55 2.66 -14.77
CA ASP A 170 -1.83 1.29 -15.18
C ASP A 170 -3.26 0.90 -14.77
N LEU A 171 -4.17 0.93 -15.74
CA LEU A 171 -5.57 0.58 -15.56
C LEU A 171 -5.85 -0.92 -15.81
N THR A 172 -4.81 -1.72 -15.99
CA THR A 172 -4.93 -3.16 -16.20
C THR A 172 -5.47 -3.84 -14.94
N ALA A 173 -6.49 -4.66 -15.13
CA ALA A 173 -7.01 -5.48 -14.04
C ALA A 173 -5.98 -6.54 -13.61
N THR A 174 -5.70 -6.60 -12.33
CA THR A 174 -4.71 -7.54 -11.80
C THR A 174 -5.18 -8.13 -10.48
N SER A 175 -4.92 -9.42 -10.26
CA SER A 175 -5.05 -10.02 -8.95
C SER A 175 -3.92 -9.55 -8.03
N VAL A 176 -4.23 -9.39 -6.76
CA VAL A 176 -3.27 -8.89 -5.77
C VAL A 176 -3.06 -9.93 -4.70
N GLU A 177 -1.82 -10.42 -4.61
CA GLU A 177 -1.41 -11.30 -3.52
C GLU A 177 -0.40 -10.58 -2.62
N PRO A 178 -0.60 -10.62 -1.29
CA PRO A 178 0.40 -10.11 -0.36
C PRO A 178 1.70 -10.91 -0.45
N TRP A 179 2.82 -10.20 -0.45
CA TRP A 179 4.14 -10.82 -0.44
C TRP A 179 4.58 -11.12 0.98
N ARG A 180 5.26 -12.27 1.13
CA ARG A 180 5.88 -12.66 2.40
C ARG A 180 7.38 -12.53 2.31
N PRO A 181 8.02 -11.97 3.33
CA PRO A 181 9.46 -11.86 3.35
C PRO A 181 10.12 -13.25 3.48
N ARG A 182 11.29 -13.38 2.86
CA ARG A 182 12.15 -14.56 3.04
C ARG A 182 12.79 -14.50 4.43
N GLN A 183 12.70 -15.59 5.16
CA GLN A 183 13.39 -15.75 6.44
C GLN A 183 14.91 -15.90 6.19
N LEU A 184 15.70 -15.19 6.99
CA LEU A 184 17.15 -15.28 7.03
C LEU A 184 17.60 -15.65 8.45
N PRO A 185 18.86 -16.14 8.63
CA PRO A 185 19.41 -16.39 9.94
C PRO A 185 19.37 -15.17 10.87
N GLY A 186 19.43 -15.38 12.18
CA GLY A 186 19.53 -14.32 13.18
C GLY A 186 18.27 -13.47 13.34
N GLY A 187 17.11 -13.95 12.94
CA GLY A 187 15.83 -13.23 13.10
C GLY A 187 15.53 -12.20 12.03
N LEU A 188 16.32 -12.14 10.97
CA LEU A 188 16.08 -11.26 9.83
C LEU A 188 15.02 -11.82 8.87
N LYS A 189 14.25 -10.90 8.27
CA LYS A 189 13.30 -11.18 7.19
C LYS A 189 13.56 -10.21 6.06
N HIS A 190 13.80 -10.71 4.85
CA HIS A 190 14.11 -9.89 3.68
C HIS A 190 12.88 -9.77 2.78
N TYR A 191 12.43 -8.53 2.54
CA TYR A 191 11.43 -8.20 1.54
C TYR A 191 12.15 -8.00 0.20
N ARG A 192 12.11 -9.04 -0.64
CA ARG A 192 12.72 -8.97 -1.97
C ARG A 192 11.87 -8.07 -2.84
N THR A 193 12.49 -7.11 -3.51
CA THR A 193 11.83 -6.23 -4.49
C THR A 193 12.32 -6.58 -5.88
N PRO A 194 11.50 -6.48 -6.93
CA PRO A 194 11.94 -6.72 -8.31
C PRO A 194 12.77 -5.56 -8.88
N PHE A 195 13.00 -4.51 -8.11
CA PHE A 195 13.70 -3.30 -8.55
C PHE A 195 14.98 -3.07 -7.75
N PRO A 196 16.00 -2.51 -8.41
CA PRO A 196 17.29 -2.27 -7.79
C PRO A 196 17.38 -1.00 -6.95
N GLU A 197 16.33 -0.17 -6.92
CA GLU A 197 16.35 1.14 -6.28
C GLU A 197 16.43 1.06 -4.76
N PHE A 198 15.81 0.03 -4.17
CA PHE A 198 15.80 -0.15 -2.73
C PHE A 198 15.65 -1.61 -2.30
N THR A 199 15.98 -1.87 -1.05
CA THR A 199 15.76 -3.16 -0.40
C THR A 199 15.40 -2.95 1.06
N LEU A 200 14.62 -3.87 1.63
CA LEU A 200 14.08 -3.76 2.99
C LEU A 200 14.24 -5.06 3.75
N TRP A 201 14.69 -4.97 4.99
CA TRP A 201 14.68 -6.08 5.94
C TRP A 201 13.89 -5.72 7.19
N ARG A 202 13.23 -6.70 7.77
CA ARG A 202 12.63 -6.62 9.11
C ARG A 202 13.49 -7.42 10.08
N LEU A 203 13.81 -6.81 11.21
CA LEU A 203 14.42 -7.46 12.35
C LEU A 203 13.30 -7.95 13.28
N GLY A 204 13.43 -9.20 13.77
CA GLY A 204 12.44 -9.83 14.64
C GLY A 204 12.58 -9.43 16.10
N GLU A 205 11.72 -9.99 16.96
CA GLU A 205 11.68 -9.68 18.40
C GLU A 205 12.94 -10.10 19.15
N CYS A 206 13.59 -11.17 18.73
CA CYS A 206 14.90 -11.62 19.26
C CYS A 206 15.89 -11.62 18.10
N VAL A 207 16.75 -10.62 18.05
CA VAL A 207 17.73 -10.47 16.99
C VAL A 207 19.14 -10.62 17.54
N GLU A 208 19.95 -11.43 16.88
CA GLU A 208 21.38 -11.53 17.08
C GLU A 208 21.99 -11.87 15.71
N THR A 209 22.48 -10.84 15.02
CA THR A 209 22.93 -10.98 13.64
C THR A 209 23.78 -9.83 13.17
N ASP A 210 24.59 -10.09 12.17
CA ASP A 210 25.24 -9.03 11.40
C ASP A 210 24.23 -8.45 10.39
N LEU A 211 24.16 -7.13 10.32
CA LEU A 211 23.32 -6.47 9.35
C LEU A 211 23.87 -6.67 7.92
N PRO A 212 23.00 -6.88 6.92
CA PRO A 212 23.44 -7.03 5.54
C PRO A 212 24.32 -5.87 5.10
N ALA A 213 25.52 -6.18 4.62
CA ALA A 213 26.42 -5.20 4.02
C ALA A 213 26.00 -4.94 2.56
N THR A 214 25.68 -3.70 2.25
CA THR A 214 25.23 -3.32 0.90
C THR A 214 26.26 -2.52 0.11
N GLY A 215 27.37 -2.16 0.74
CA GLY A 215 28.36 -1.22 0.17
C GLY A 215 27.86 0.23 0.12
N LEU A 216 26.60 0.48 0.49
CA LEU A 216 25.95 1.80 0.51
C LEU A 216 25.43 2.11 1.92
N GLY A 217 25.04 3.38 2.13
CA GLY A 217 24.42 3.79 3.41
C GLY A 217 23.10 3.09 3.65
N ARG A 218 22.77 2.87 4.91
CA ARG A 218 21.55 2.18 5.37
C ARG A 218 20.90 2.98 6.48
N ILE A 219 19.58 2.84 6.61
CA ILE A 219 18.83 3.42 7.73
C ILE A 219 18.17 2.28 8.49
N LEU A 220 18.41 2.21 9.79
CA LEU A 220 17.70 1.32 10.70
C LEU A 220 16.70 2.14 11.52
N LEU A 221 15.43 1.77 11.44
CA LEU A 221 14.34 2.31 12.27
C LEU A 221 13.89 1.25 13.27
N VAL A 222 13.82 1.57 14.55
CA VAL A 222 13.27 0.70 15.60
C VAL A 222 11.84 1.12 15.90
N LEU A 223 10.88 0.19 15.75
CA LEU A 223 9.47 0.43 16.03
C LEU A 223 9.07 0.04 17.46
N GLU A 224 9.61 -1.06 17.95
CA GLU A 224 9.30 -1.59 19.28
C GLU A 224 10.58 -2.08 19.96
N GLY A 225 10.65 -1.96 21.27
CA GLY A 225 11.75 -2.50 22.06
C GLY A 225 13.04 -1.69 21.97
N ARG A 226 14.17 -2.39 22.02
CA ARG A 226 15.52 -1.82 22.09
C ARG A 226 16.52 -2.74 21.42
N MET A 227 17.48 -2.14 20.69
CA MET A 227 18.60 -2.84 20.05
C MET A 227 19.94 -2.22 20.47
N SER A 228 20.96 -3.06 20.58
CA SER A 228 22.36 -2.66 20.67
C SER A 228 23.02 -2.88 19.33
N LEU A 229 23.63 -1.85 18.78
CA LEU A 229 24.42 -1.89 17.56
C LEU A 229 25.89 -1.83 17.94
N THR A 230 26.63 -2.87 17.62
CA THR A 230 28.08 -2.93 17.82
C THR A 230 28.76 -2.75 16.47
N THR A 231 29.55 -1.71 16.33
CA THR A 231 30.37 -1.47 15.14
C THR A 231 31.79 -1.93 15.39
N SER A 232 32.36 -2.71 14.48
CA SER A 232 33.81 -2.95 14.48
C SER A 232 34.51 -1.71 13.97
N ALA A 233 35.57 -1.26 14.65
CA ALA A 233 36.43 -0.19 14.15
C ALA A 233 36.98 -0.55 12.77
N GLY A 234 36.89 0.39 11.82
CA GLY A 234 37.44 0.19 10.47
C GLY A 234 38.96 -0.04 10.53
N VAL A 235 39.48 -0.82 9.61
CA VAL A 235 40.89 -1.26 9.50
C VAL A 235 41.92 -0.09 9.43
N THR A 236 41.46 1.15 9.46
CA THR A 236 42.33 2.36 9.30
C THR A 236 42.66 3.09 10.60
N SER A 237 42.12 2.68 11.74
CA SER A 237 42.48 3.26 13.07
C SER A 237 43.07 2.19 13.96
N ASN A 238 44.18 2.54 14.65
CA ASN A 238 44.80 1.70 15.71
C ASN A 238 43.88 1.57 16.95
N ASP A 239 42.66 2.10 16.91
CA ASP A 239 41.69 2.01 17.98
C ASP A 239 40.74 0.83 17.69
N THR A 240 40.94 -0.26 18.41
CA THR A 240 40.16 -1.51 18.32
C THR A 240 38.92 -1.48 19.23
N SER A 241 38.55 -0.34 19.79
CA SER A 241 37.35 -0.24 20.64
C SER A 241 36.07 -0.36 19.77
N ALA A 242 35.30 -1.40 20.04
CA ALA A 242 33.95 -1.54 19.44
C ALA A 242 33.05 -0.48 20.07
N GLU A 243 32.44 0.36 19.23
CA GLU A 243 31.44 1.32 19.66
C GLU A 243 30.08 0.63 19.77
N VAL A 244 29.43 0.79 20.92
CA VAL A 244 28.09 0.25 21.15
C VAL A 244 27.08 1.39 21.22
N THR A 245 26.17 1.41 20.27
CA THR A 245 25.05 2.38 20.21
C THR A 245 23.76 1.68 20.59
N GLN A 246 23.00 2.28 21.53
CA GLN A 246 21.65 1.82 21.88
C GLN A 246 20.60 2.56 21.08
N VAL A 247 19.71 1.83 20.42
CA VAL A 247 18.58 2.39 19.64
C VAL A 247 17.26 1.87 20.20
N ARG A 248 16.30 2.76 20.45
CA ARG A 248 15.00 2.44 21.06
C ARG A 248 13.86 2.70 20.07
N ALA A 249 12.69 2.22 20.46
CA ALA A 249 11.44 2.49 19.72
C ALA A 249 11.28 3.98 19.36
N GLY A 250 10.94 4.27 18.12
CA GLY A 250 10.79 5.61 17.55
C GLY A 250 12.09 6.28 17.11
N GLN A 251 13.24 5.62 17.29
CA GLN A 251 14.53 6.15 16.85
C GLN A 251 14.98 5.49 15.54
N ALA A 252 15.65 6.29 14.72
CA ALA A 252 16.36 5.81 13.54
C ALA A 252 17.84 6.13 13.63
N VAL A 253 18.68 5.29 13.02
CA VAL A 253 20.11 5.49 12.92
C VAL A 253 20.58 5.32 11.49
N TRP A 254 21.48 6.21 11.05
CA TRP A 254 22.20 6.08 9.81
C TRP A 254 23.44 5.19 10.01
N ILE A 255 23.60 4.22 9.13
CA ILE A 255 24.75 3.32 9.08
C ILE A 255 25.52 3.63 7.79
N SER A 256 26.75 4.06 7.91
CA SER A 256 27.58 4.46 6.79
C SER A 256 27.91 3.30 5.84
N ALA A 257 28.21 3.64 4.60
CA ALA A 257 28.67 2.68 3.60
C ALA A 257 29.88 1.89 4.11
N GLY A 258 29.89 0.58 3.88
CA GLY A 258 30.98 -0.30 4.29
C GLY A 258 31.06 -0.63 5.78
N GLN A 259 30.31 0.06 6.64
CA GLN A 259 30.33 -0.18 8.07
C GLN A 259 29.71 -1.55 8.42
N GLN A 260 30.47 -2.40 9.11
CA GLN A 260 29.95 -3.66 9.64
C GLN A 260 29.28 -3.39 10.99
N VAL A 261 28.08 -3.91 11.15
CA VAL A 261 27.26 -3.69 12.34
C VAL A 261 26.67 -5.01 12.80
N HIS A 262 27.02 -5.41 14.03
CA HIS A 262 26.37 -6.51 14.73
C HIS A 262 25.23 -5.96 15.57
N VAL A 263 24.05 -6.59 15.49
CA VAL A 263 22.86 -6.17 16.24
C VAL A 263 22.42 -7.26 17.19
N THR A 264 22.17 -6.87 18.44
CA THR A 264 21.55 -7.73 19.45
C THR A 264 20.40 -7.00 20.12
N GLY A 265 19.38 -7.73 20.54
CA GLY A 265 18.31 -7.15 21.35
C GLY A 265 16.95 -7.79 21.18
N SER A 266 15.98 -7.24 21.92
CA SER A 266 14.57 -7.60 21.81
C SER A 266 13.78 -6.40 21.28
N ALA A 267 13.56 -6.39 19.97
CA ALA A 267 12.94 -5.25 19.28
C ALA A 267 12.38 -5.66 17.93
N VAL A 268 11.47 -4.85 17.43
CA VAL A 268 11.04 -4.89 16.02
C VAL A 268 11.60 -3.67 15.33
N GLY A 269 12.32 -3.89 14.24
CA GLY A 269 12.89 -2.80 13.46
C GLY A 269 12.89 -3.10 11.96
N PHE A 270 13.19 -2.08 11.17
CA PHE A 270 13.34 -2.17 9.73
C PHE A 270 14.65 -1.53 9.28
N LEU A 271 15.38 -2.26 8.47
CA LEU A 271 16.59 -1.79 7.80
C LEU A 271 16.28 -1.52 6.34
N ALA A 272 16.44 -0.28 5.92
CA ALA A 272 16.31 0.15 4.54
C ALA A 272 17.68 0.46 3.94
N ALA A 273 17.87 0.11 2.69
CA ALA A 273 19.07 0.44 1.93
C ALA A 273 18.72 0.63 0.45
N PRO A 274 19.56 1.34 -0.33
CA PRO A 274 19.49 1.24 -1.77
C PRO A 274 19.69 -0.21 -2.21
N GLY A 275 18.92 -0.65 -3.20
CA GLY A 275 19.09 -1.98 -3.80
C GLY A 275 20.39 -2.02 -4.58
N VAL A 276 21.20 -3.04 -4.35
CA VAL A 276 22.43 -3.26 -5.12
C VAL A 276 22.16 -4.40 -6.07
N GLY A 277 22.09 -4.10 -7.37
CA GLY A 277 22.24 -5.00 -8.51
C GLY A 277 21.92 -6.50 -8.30
N GLN A 278 20.88 -6.84 -7.56
CA GLN A 278 20.43 -8.22 -7.49
C GLN A 278 19.80 -8.58 -8.83
N LYS A 279 20.61 -9.18 -9.72
CA LYS A 279 20.07 -9.91 -10.86
C LYS A 279 19.19 -11.02 -10.30
N PHE A 280 17.89 -10.81 -10.35
CA PHE A 280 16.95 -11.90 -10.10
C PHE A 280 16.96 -12.82 -11.32
N PRO A 281 17.13 -14.13 -11.16
CA PRO A 281 16.76 -15.06 -12.22
C PRO A 281 15.28 -14.82 -12.55
N ASN A 282 14.93 -14.88 -13.83
CA ASN A 282 13.57 -14.80 -14.35
C ASN A 282 12.72 -15.91 -13.74
N GLU A 283 12.12 -15.68 -12.57
CA GLU A 283 11.07 -16.48 -11.99
C GLU A 283 10.07 -15.50 -11.37
N LEU A 284 9.19 -15.01 -12.23
CA LEU A 284 7.88 -14.50 -11.87
C LEU A 284 6.85 -15.60 -12.06
#